data_e6956272095e18bb43412608a5016b00
#
_entry.id   e6956272095e18bb43412608a5016b00
#
_cell.length_a   1.000
_cell.length_b   1.000
_cell.length_c   1.000
_cell.angle_alpha   90.00
_cell.angle_beta   90.00
_cell.angle_gamma   90.00
#
_symmetry.space_group_name_H-M   'P 1'
#
loop_
_entity.id
_entity.type
_entity.pdbx_description
1 polymer ?
#
loop_
_entity_poly.entity_id
_entity_poly.type
_entity_poly.pdbx_seq_one_letter_code
_entity_poly.pdbx_strand_id
1 'polypeptide(L)'
;MENKKEQQELKNKEFLEKLKNKNVSNVIFKPDGLGALEFDLMMTGKDFKTIERPFRIERVSTDTFFKLSSEKDELAIGKKLLNTFIAQPAEARDIEFFNMDQEALLTMVNVITEFQQTPFLFIKNFGENKGN
;
A
#
# COMPACT_ATOMS: atom_id res chain seq x y z
N MET A 1 -19.56 -8.94 -26.09
CA MET A 1 -19.14 -7.67 -25.46
C MET A 1 -18.79 -7.91 -24.01
N GLU A 2 -17.61 -7.48 -23.64
CA GLU A 2 -17.18 -7.60 -22.25
C GLU A 2 -17.92 -6.57 -21.39
N ASN A 3 -18.24 -6.95 -20.18
CA ASN A 3 -18.81 -5.97 -19.26
C ASN A 3 -17.68 -5.30 -18.46
N LYS A 4 -18.00 -4.17 -17.86
CA LYS A 4 -17.01 -3.38 -17.13
C LYS A 4 -16.46 -4.12 -15.92
N LYS A 5 -17.26 -4.97 -15.31
CA LYS A 5 -16.83 -5.76 -14.16
C LYS A 5 -15.71 -6.71 -14.54
N GLU A 6 -15.85 -7.41 -15.65
CA GLU A 6 -14.81 -8.34 -16.10
C GLU A 6 -13.53 -7.60 -16.44
N GLN A 7 -13.64 -6.45 -17.08
CA GLN A 7 -12.48 -5.63 -17.41
C GLN A 7 -11.77 -5.15 -16.15
N GLN A 8 -12.55 -4.77 -15.14
CA GLN A 8 -11.96 -4.30 -13.89
C GLN A 8 -11.27 -5.43 -13.14
N GLU A 9 -11.88 -6.61 -13.13
CA GLU A 9 -11.26 -7.77 -12.50
C GLU A 9 -9.94 -8.13 -13.14
N LEU A 10 -9.86 -8.04 -14.46
CA LEU A 10 -8.62 -8.30 -15.17
C LEU A 10 -7.55 -7.29 -14.81
N LYS A 11 -7.90 -6.01 -14.77
CA LYS A 11 -6.96 -4.96 -14.38
C LYS A 11 -6.43 -5.18 -12.97
N ASN A 12 -7.31 -5.54 -12.05
CA ASN A 12 -6.92 -5.81 -10.67
C ASN A 12 -5.96 -6.98 -10.59
N LYS A 13 -6.24 -8.02 -11.34
CA LYS A 13 -5.39 -9.21 -11.38
C LYS A 13 -3.99 -8.86 -11.87
N GLU A 14 -3.92 -8.11 -12.95
CA GLU A 14 -2.64 -7.67 -13.52
C GLU A 14 -1.88 -6.78 -12.54
N PHE A 15 -2.60 -5.89 -11.87
CA PHE A 15 -1.98 -4.99 -10.90
C PHE A 15 -1.40 -5.77 -9.72
N LEU A 16 -2.14 -6.75 -9.20
CA LEU A 16 -1.68 -7.56 -8.07
C LEU A 16 -0.47 -8.41 -8.46
N GLU A 17 -0.40 -8.87 -9.71
CA GLU A 17 0.78 -9.58 -10.20
C GLU A 17 2.00 -8.65 -10.21
N LYS A 18 1.83 -7.40 -10.62
CA LYS A 18 2.93 -6.44 -10.58
C LYS A 18 3.42 -6.20 -9.16
N LEU A 19 2.49 -6.18 -8.20
CA LEU A 19 2.87 -6.02 -6.79
C LEU A 19 3.71 -7.20 -6.31
N LYS A 20 3.36 -8.42 -6.72
CA LYS A 20 4.16 -9.59 -6.36
C LYS A 20 5.59 -9.45 -6.86
N ASN A 21 5.75 -8.92 -8.06
CA ASN A 21 7.09 -8.71 -8.63
C ASN A 21 7.88 -7.64 -7.88
N LYS A 22 7.22 -6.86 -7.05
CA LYS A 22 7.86 -5.87 -6.18
C LYS A 22 7.86 -6.33 -4.72
N ASN A 23 7.71 -7.63 -4.51
CA ASN A 23 7.79 -8.24 -3.18
C ASN A 23 6.61 -7.92 -2.26
N VAL A 24 5.48 -7.53 -2.85
CA VAL A 24 4.23 -7.31 -2.11
C VAL A 24 3.30 -8.49 -2.38
N SER A 25 2.88 -9.17 -1.32
CA SER A 25 2.04 -10.37 -1.45
C SER A 25 0.98 -10.39 -0.36
N ASN A 26 0.07 -11.37 -0.49
CA ASN A 26 -0.99 -11.59 0.49
C ASN A 26 -1.81 -10.34 0.76
N VAL A 27 -2.18 -9.66 -0.32
CA VAL A 27 -2.90 -8.40 -0.27
C VAL A 27 -4.36 -8.63 0.11
N ILE A 28 -4.81 -7.99 1.17
CA ILE A 28 -6.18 -8.10 1.66
C ILE A 28 -6.74 -6.70 1.88
N PHE A 29 -7.81 -6.39 1.16
CA PHE A 29 -8.53 -5.13 1.35
C PHE A 29 -9.48 -5.25 2.54
N LYS A 30 -9.48 -4.23 3.39
CA LYS A 30 -10.40 -4.13 4.53
C LYS A 30 -11.25 -2.88 4.38
N PRO A 31 -12.59 -3.00 4.45
CA PRO A 31 -13.46 -1.82 4.28
C PRO A 31 -13.61 -0.99 5.55
N ASP A 32 -12.60 -0.97 6.39
CA ASP A 32 -12.61 -0.20 7.64
C ASP A 32 -12.35 1.28 7.34
N GLY A 33 -13.12 2.15 7.95
CA GLY A 33 -12.96 3.60 7.78
C GLY A 33 -13.04 4.00 6.31
N LEU A 34 -11.99 4.64 5.82
CA LEU A 34 -11.89 5.04 4.41
C LEU A 34 -11.21 3.96 3.56
N GLY A 35 -10.96 2.81 4.15
CA GLY A 35 -10.32 1.69 3.50
C GLY A 35 -8.96 1.43 4.10
N ALA A 36 -8.67 0.15 4.35
CA ALA A 36 -7.38 -0.28 4.86
C ALA A 36 -6.86 -1.42 4.00
N LEU A 37 -5.54 -1.59 4.00
CA LEU A 37 -4.90 -2.62 3.22
C LEU A 37 -3.92 -3.36 4.12
N GLU A 38 -4.03 -4.69 4.14
CA GLU A 38 -3.07 -5.55 4.82
C GLU A 38 -2.31 -6.33 3.76
N PHE A 39 -1.01 -6.43 3.93
CA PHE A 39 -0.17 -7.14 2.97
C PHE A 39 1.15 -7.50 3.61
N ASP A 40 1.88 -8.39 2.95
CA ASP A 40 3.23 -8.74 3.34
C ASP A 40 4.21 -8.10 2.37
N LEU A 41 5.27 -7.53 2.92
CA LEU A 41 6.36 -6.98 2.12
C LEU A 41 7.63 -7.77 2.44
N MET A 42 8.23 -8.37 1.42
CA MET A 42 9.51 -9.03 1.60
C MET A 42 10.59 -7.98 1.60
N MET A 43 11.36 -7.91 2.68
CA MET A 43 12.38 -6.88 2.82
C MET A 43 13.55 -7.37 3.67
N THR A 44 14.66 -6.69 3.50
CA THR A 44 15.88 -6.97 4.25
C THR A 44 15.92 -6.11 5.50
N GLY A 45 16.18 -6.74 6.63
CA GLY A 45 16.26 -6.06 7.92
C GLY A 45 17.71 -5.82 8.37
N LYS A 46 17.84 -5.40 9.62
CA LYS A 46 19.13 -4.99 10.18
C LYS A 46 20.20 -6.08 10.16
N ASP A 47 19.79 -7.33 10.20
CA ASP A 47 20.70 -8.47 10.19
C ASP A 47 21.01 -8.96 8.78
N PHE A 48 20.63 -8.19 7.77
CA PHE A 48 20.76 -8.51 6.35
C PHE A 48 19.98 -9.76 5.94
N LYS A 49 19.06 -10.22 6.78
CA LYS A 49 18.16 -11.32 6.42
C LYS A 49 16.92 -10.77 5.77
N THR A 50 16.47 -11.48 4.74
CA THR A 50 15.25 -11.10 4.03
C THR A 50 14.10 -11.90 4.61
N ILE A 51 13.06 -11.20 5.05
CA ILE A 51 11.87 -11.83 5.61
C ILE A 51 10.63 -11.12 5.11
N GLU A 52 9.52 -11.82 5.16
CA GLU A 52 8.21 -11.21 4.89
C GLU A 52 7.73 -10.52 6.15
N ARG A 53 7.38 -9.25 6.01
CA ARG A 53 6.88 -8.46 7.13
C ARG A 53 5.45 -8.03 6.85
N PRO A 54 4.52 -8.29 7.78
CA PRO A 54 3.13 -7.86 7.58
C PRO A 54 2.96 -6.37 7.86
N PHE A 55 2.18 -5.72 7.01
CA PHE A 55 1.87 -4.31 7.14
C PHE A 55 0.38 -4.08 7.07
N ARG A 56 -0.06 -3.00 7.70
CA ARG A 56 -1.40 -2.46 7.52
C ARG A 56 -1.28 -0.97 7.27
N ILE A 57 -1.86 -0.52 6.16
CA ILE A 57 -1.95 0.91 5.87
C ILE A 57 -3.42 1.30 5.78
N GLU A 58 -3.71 2.57 6.07
CA GLU A 58 -5.07 3.08 6.09
C GLU A 58 -5.15 4.36 5.27
N ARG A 59 -6.22 4.48 4.48
CA ARG A 59 -6.45 5.67 3.69
C ARG A 59 -6.85 6.83 4.60
N VAL A 60 -6.58 8.02 4.13
CA VAL A 60 -6.93 9.25 4.85
C VAL A 60 -7.89 10.06 4.00
N SER A 61 -8.45 11.12 4.59
CA SER A 61 -9.36 11.99 3.85
C SER A 61 -8.62 12.71 2.73
N THR A 62 -9.39 13.12 1.72
CA THR A 62 -8.85 13.88 0.60
C THR A 62 -8.14 15.14 1.08
N ASP A 63 -8.72 15.82 2.06
CA ASP A 63 -8.12 17.03 2.62
C ASP A 63 -6.75 16.75 3.24
N THR A 64 -6.66 15.69 4.03
CA THR A 64 -5.38 15.29 4.64
C THR A 64 -4.35 14.96 3.57
N PHE A 65 -4.76 14.24 2.54
CA PHE A 65 -3.84 13.85 1.47
C PHE A 65 -3.31 15.08 0.71
N PHE A 66 -4.19 16.04 0.42
CA PHE A 66 -3.77 17.26 -0.26
C PHE A 66 -2.80 18.08 0.59
N LYS A 67 -3.02 18.12 1.88
CA LYS A 67 -2.09 18.82 2.77
C LYS A 67 -0.70 18.17 2.75
N LEU A 68 -0.66 16.86 2.72
CA LEU A 68 0.62 16.15 2.59
C LEU A 68 1.28 16.46 1.25
N SER A 69 0.49 16.46 0.19
CA SER A 69 1.00 16.68 -1.16
C SER A 69 1.52 18.09 -1.38
N SER A 70 1.16 19.03 -0.52
CA SER A 70 1.63 20.40 -0.65
C SER A 70 3.04 20.60 -0.09
N GLU A 71 3.57 19.60 0.60
CA GLU A 71 4.95 19.65 1.09
C GLU A 71 5.90 19.59 -0.10
N LYS A 72 6.92 20.43 -0.08
CA LYS A 72 7.84 20.55 -1.22
C LYS A 72 9.11 19.72 -1.07
N ASP A 73 9.49 19.43 0.16
CA ASP A 73 10.69 18.63 0.41
C ASP A 73 10.37 17.15 0.31
N GLU A 74 11.06 16.45 -0.61
CA GLU A 74 10.79 15.04 -0.86
C GLU A 74 10.99 14.18 0.39
N LEU A 75 12.03 14.47 1.17
CA LEU A 75 12.27 13.71 2.38
C LEU A 75 11.14 13.91 3.38
N ALA A 76 10.69 15.15 3.53
CA ALA A 76 9.58 15.47 4.44
C ALA A 76 8.29 14.77 3.98
N ILE A 77 8.04 14.73 2.67
CA ILE A 77 6.88 14.01 2.13
C ILE A 77 6.96 12.54 2.51
N GLY A 78 8.11 11.92 2.28
CA GLY A 78 8.28 10.51 2.60
C GLY A 78 8.03 10.22 4.06
N LYS A 79 8.61 11.00 4.94
CA LYS A 79 8.42 10.82 6.38
C LYS A 79 6.96 10.97 6.78
N LYS A 80 6.27 11.97 6.24
CA LYS A 80 4.86 12.19 6.54
C LYS A 80 3.97 11.08 6.03
N LEU A 81 4.28 10.55 4.83
CA LEU A 81 3.52 9.43 4.29
C LEU A 81 3.60 8.22 5.20
N LEU A 82 4.81 7.85 5.61
CA LEU A 82 4.96 6.69 6.49
C LEU A 82 4.23 6.90 7.81
N ASN A 83 4.41 8.06 8.42
CA ASN A 83 3.82 8.33 9.71
C ASN A 83 2.29 8.39 9.65
N THR A 84 1.74 8.89 8.55
CA THR A 84 0.31 9.10 8.41
C THR A 84 -0.43 7.84 8.02
N PHE A 85 0.14 7.04 7.12
CA PHE A 85 -0.57 5.92 6.52
C PHE A 85 -0.31 4.57 7.16
N ILE A 86 0.88 4.35 7.72
CA ILE A 86 1.19 3.03 8.28
C ILE A 86 0.55 2.88 9.65
N ALA A 87 -0.40 1.95 9.75
CA ALA A 87 -1.02 1.64 11.04
C ALA A 87 -0.19 0.61 11.79
N GLN A 88 0.37 -0.37 11.08
CA GLN A 88 1.19 -1.44 11.66
C GLN A 88 2.24 -1.85 10.65
N PRO A 89 3.47 -2.18 11.08
CA PRO A 89 3.94 -2.06 12.47
C PRO A 89 4.33 -0.62 12.79
N ALA A 90 4.22 -0.24 14.05
CA ALA A 90 4.45 1.14 14.47
C ALA A 90 5.87 1.62 14.15
N GLU A 91 6.85 0.73 14.26
CA GLU A 91 8.25 1.10 13.99
C GLU A 91 8.48 1.50 12.53
N ALA A 92 7.64 1.05 11.61
CA ALA A 92 7.79 1.40 10.20
C ALA A 92 7.32 2.82 9.88
N ARG A 93 6.73 3.50 10.85
CA ARG A 93 6.38 4.91 10.70
C ARG A 93 7.62 5.80 10.66
N ASP A 94 8.75 5.25 11.10
CA ASP A 94 10.04 5.92 11.06
C ASP A 94 10.78 5.48 9.80
N ILE A 95 11.25 6.44 9.01
CA ILE A 95 11.91 6.14 7.74
C ILE A 95 13.19 5.31 7.95
N GLU A 96 13.80 5.39 9.13
CA GLU A 96 15.01 4.60 9.43
C GLU A 96 14.73 3.11 9.48
N PHE A 97 13.48 2.72 9.62
CA PHE A 97 13.08 1.32 9.54
C PHE A 97 13.53 0.68 8.23
N PHE A 98 13.62 1.49 7.17
CA PHE A 98 13.96 1.01 5.84
C PHE A 98 15.42 1.23 5.46
N ASN A 99 16.28 1.57 6.44
CA ASN A 99 17.67 1.89 6.13
C ASN A 99 18.42 0.78 5.40
N MET A 100 18.08 -0.48 5.68
CA MET A 100 18.76 -1.62 5.06
C MET A 100 18.15 -2.03 3.73
N ASP A 101 17.05 -1.39 3.33
CA ASP A 101 16.35 -1.79 2.11
C ASP A 101 15.58 -0.60 1.54
N GLN A 102 16.29 0.21 0.77
CA GLN A 102 15.68 1.42 0.21
C GLN A 102 14.69 1.10 -0.90
N GLU A 103 14.85 -0.04 -1.56
CA GLU A 103 13.85 -0.49 -2.52
C GLU A 103 12.51 -0.76 -1.84
N ALA A 104 12.55 -1.35 -0.65
CA ALA A 104 11.34 -1.59 0.12
C ALA A 104 10.66 -0.27 0.48
N LEU A 105 11.46 0.75 0.81
CA LEU A 105 10.91 2.07 1.09
C LEU A 105 10.17 2.63 -0.12
N LEU A 106 10.79 2.57 -1.29
CA LEU A 106 10.15 3.07 -2.51
C LEU A 106 8.89 2.29 -2.84
N THR A 107 8.93 0.97 -2.65
CA THR A 107 7.75 0.13 -2.85
C THR A 107 6.63 0.55 -1.91
N MET A 108 6.96 0.78 -0.63
CA MET A 108 5.97 1.19 0.36
C MET A 108 5.33 2.52 -0.02
N VAL A 109 6.14 3.50 -0.41
CA VAL A 109 5.62 4.81 -0.82
C VAL A 109 4.67 4.65 -2.02
N ASN A 110 5.04 3.81 -2.98
CA ASN A 110 4.20 3.58 -4.15
C ASN A 110 2.89 2.88 -3.77
N VAL A 111 2.94 1.88 -2.89
CA VAL A 111 1.72 1.19 -2.45
C VAL A 111 0.80 2.16 -1.72
N ILE A 112 1.35 2.97 -0.84
CA ILE A 112 0.57 3.97 -0.10
C ILE A 112 -0.14 4.91 -1.07
N THR A 113 0.61 5.47 -2.03
CA THR A 113 0.08 6.45 -2.97
C THR A 113 -1.00 5.83 -3.85
N GLU A 114 -0.72 4.65 -4.39
CA GLU A 114 -1.70 3.95 -5.22
C GLU A 114 -2.95 3.58 -4.43
N PHE A 115 -2.80 3.11 -3.22
CA PHE A 115 -3.95 2.73 -2.42
C PHE A 115 -4.80 3.94 -2.05
N GLN A 116 -4.18 5.07 -1.77
CA GLN A 116 -4.91 6.29 -1.47
C GLN A 116 -5.71 6.77 -2.67
N GLN A 117 -5.13 6.69 -3.86
CA GLN A 117 -5.75 7.24 -5.06
C GLN A 117 -6.71 6.27 -5.75
N THR A 118 -6.36 4.99 -5.79
CA THR A 118 -7.15 4.01 -6.52
C THR A 118 -7.30 2.72 -5.71
N PRO A 119 -8.03 2.80 -4.58
CA PRO A 119 -8.11 1.65 -3.66
C PRO A 119 -8.73 0.41 -4.29
N PHE A 120 -9.64 0.57 -5.25
CA PHE A 120 -10.30 -0.57 -5.86
C PHE A 120 -9.36 -1.45 -6.68
N LEU A 121 -8.16 -0.98 -7.02
CA LEU A 121 -7.18 -1.84 -7.68
C LEU A 121 -6.71 -2.97 -6.78
N PHE A 122 -6.88 -2.83 -5.47
CA PHE A 122 -6.40 -3.81 -4.49
C PHE A 122 -7.46 -4.81 -4.08
N ILE A 123 -8.66 -4.74 -4.66
CA ILE A 123 -9.77 -5.62 -4.30
C ILE A 123 -9.77 -6.82 -5.24
N LYS A 124 -9.41 -7.99 -4.71
CA LYS A 124 -9.25 -9.20 -5.52
C LYS A 124 -10.55 -9.68 -6.14
N ASN A 125 -11.65 -9.57 -5.42
CA ASN A 125 -12.94 -10.06 -5.85
C ASN A 125 -13.87 -8.91 -6.19
N PHE A 126 -13.34 -7.98 -6.97
CA PHE A 126 -14.07 -6.80 -7.34
C PHE A 126 -15.39 -7.17 -8.00
N GLY A 127 -16.50 -6.61 -7.51
CA GLY A 127 -17.81 -6.87 -8.07
C GLY A 127 -18.53 -8.10 -7.51
N GLU A 128 -17.87 -8.92 -6.77
CA GLU A 128 -18.55 -9.97 -6.05
C GLU A 128 -19.31 -9.32 -4.91
N ASN A 129 -20.31 -9.77 -4.63
CA ASN A 129 -20.93 -9.19 -3.65
C ASN A 129 -20.82 -9.44 -2.43
N LYS A 130 -20.47 -9.26 -2.05
CA LYS A 130 -20.27 -9.37 -1.07
C LYS A 130 -21.09 -8.94 -0.17
N GLY A 131 -21.55 -8.75 -0.43
CA GLY A 131 -22.09 -8.57 0.49
C GLY A 131 -22.30 -9.35 1.37
N ASN A 132 -22.14 -9.73 1.05
CA ASN A 132 -22.22 -10.39 1.77
C ASN A 132 -21.90 -10.28 2.46
#